data_d86730e07b94ba263edfda067107ece0
#
_entry.id   d86730e07b94ba263edfda067107ece0
#
_cell.length_a   1.000
_cell.length_b   1.000
_cell.length_c   1.000
_cell.angle_alpha   90.00
_cell.angle_beta   90.00
_cell.angle_gamma   90.00
#
_symmetry.space_group_name_H-M   'P 1'
#
loop_
_entity.id
_entity.type
_entity.pdbx_description
1 polymer ?
#
loop_
_entity_poly.entity_id
_entity_poly.type
_entity_poly.pdbx_seq_one_letter_code
_entity_poly.pdbx_strand_id
1 'polypeptide(L)'
;MLNSDNRRHFLKTLGLASLASASLFADDKNLTEPVFRVGNLPDVAAARKDGHVLDAALKIARDGLDHIQKDVEDYECVLIKRERVGNTLNDEEFMLVKVRNRKVDRKVPLSVYIRFLKPEAVKGQEVLWVEGKNNGKLIGHQGGRLGRLTPSVWLDPNGPIAMRGNRYPITEMGIENLVVKLIEKGERDRKRDECEVKFYEDAKINKRPCLLIEVKHPKSRPYFDFHIAQIYIDKELNVPVRYAAYTWPETEGEKPLLLEEYTYVNMKLNVGLKDEDFSDHNKNYGFH
;
A
#
# COMPACT_ATOMS: atom_id res chain seq x y z
N MET A 1 52.42 36.20 31.58
CA MET A 1 51.82 35.07 32.30
C MET A 1 50.31 35.29 32.31
N LEU A 2 49.58 34.80 31.35
CA LEU A 2 48.15 34.65 31.38
C LEU A 2 47.73 33.49 30.50
N ASN A 3 47.02 32.61 31.03
CA ASN A 3 46.71 31.22 30.80
C ASN A 3 46.09 30.92 29.45
N SER A 4 46.60 29.92 28.77
CA SER A 4 46.20 29.35 27.52
C SER A 4 45.22 28.15 27.73
N ASP A 5 43.99 28.38 28.22
CA ASP A 5 43.08 27.26 28.48
C ASP A 5 41.60 27.57 28.16
N ASN A 6 41.31 28.17 26.99
CA ASN A 6 39.94 28.38 26.60
C ASN A 6 39.64 28.19 25.08
N ARG A 7 40.38 27.31 24.39
CA ARG A 7 40.16 27.03 22.97
C ARG A 7 39.87 25.55 22.63
N ARG A 8 39.49 24.70 23.60
CA ARG A 8 39.26 23.27 23.37
C ARG A 8 37.83 22.78 23.61
N HIS A 9 36.84 23.63 23.85
CA HIS A 9 35.48 23.19 24.12
C HIS A 9 34.42 23.62 23.09
N PHE A 10 34.80 24.07 21.88
CA PHE A 10 33.80 24.52 20.88
C PHE A 10 33.73 23.66 19.60
N LEU A 11 34.29 22.47 19.61
CA LEU A 11 34.33 21.57 18.43
C LEU A 11 33.85 20.14 18.73
N LYS A 12 32.84 19.96 19.58
CA LYS A 12 32.25 18.62 19.85
C LYS A 12 30.72 18.53 19.82
N THR A 13 30.04 19.40 19.10
CA THR A 13 28.56 19.30 18.96
C THR A 13 28.10 19.60 17.54
N LEU A 14 28.75 19.04 16.53
CA LEU A 14 28.27 19.05 15.15
C LEU A 14 28.65 17.70 14.52
N GLY A 15 27.88 16.67 14.81
CA GLY A 15 28.18 15.36 14.23
C GLY A 15 27.29 14.23 14.73
N LEU A 16 25.97 14.42 14.81
CA LEU A 16 25.04 13.30 15.09
C LEU A 16 23.61 13.65 14.62
N ALA A 17 23.46 13.86 13.32
CA ALA A 17 22.14 14.00 12.71
C ALA A 17 22.17 13.57 11.24
N SER A 18 22.68 12.35 10.95
CA SER A 18 22.55 11.76 9.61
C SER A 18 22.86 10.26 9.59
N LEU A 19 22.21 9.48 10.47
CA LEU A 19 22.36 8.01 10.48
C LEU A 19 21.02 7.31 10.84
N ALA A 20 19.89 7.85 10.41
CA ALA A 20 18.58 7.22 10.62
C ALA A 20 17.96 6.60 9.36
N SER A 21 18.58 6.76 8.18
CA SER A 21 18.02 6.24 6.92
C SER A 21 18.59 4.90 6.45
N ALA A 22 19.55 4.32 7.17
CA ALA A 22 20.29 3.14 6.69
C ALA A 22 19.78 1.79 7.23
N SER A 23 18.77 1.75 8.10
CA SER A 23 18.38 0.49 8.77
C SER A 23 17.17 -0.24 8.19
N LEU A 24 16.58 0.24 7.09
CA LEU A 24 15.52 -0.50 6.37
C LEU A 24 16.06 -1.53 5.36
N PHE A 25 17.37 -1.55 5.11
CA PHE A 25 18.01 -2.39 4.09
C PHE A 25 18.64 -3.68 4.63
N ALA A 26 18.57 -3.95 5.92
CA ALA A 26 19.17 -5.13 6.52
C ALA A 26 18.08 -6.18 6.82
N ASP A 27 17.65 -6.92 5.85
CA ASP A 27 17.29 -8.34 5.90
C ASP A 27 16.42 -8.79 4.72
N ASP A 28 17.01 -8.80 3.54
CA ASP A 28 16.38 -9.29 2.30
C ASP A 28 16.12 -10.82 2.34
N LYS A 29 16.66 -11.52 3.33
CA LYS A 29 16.66 -12.99 3.36
C LYS A 29 15.41 -13.64 3.96
N ASN A 30 14.59 -12.90 4.71
CA ASN A 30 13.46 -13.44 5.46
C ASN A 30 12.12 -12.71 5.18
N LEU A 31 11.98 -12.05 4.03
CA LEU A 31 10.69 -11.46 3.65
C LEU A 31 9.72 -12.59 3.29
N THR A 32 8.77 -12.85 4.15
CA THR A 32 7.63 -13.73 3.92
C THR A 32 6.36 -12.95 4.19
N GLU A 33 5.30 -13.22 3.45
CA GLU A 33 4.02 -12.64 3.78
C GLU A 33 3.59 -13.11 5.18
N PRO A 34 3.22 -12.19 6.09
CA PRO A 34 2.69 -12.57 7.38
C PRO A 34 1.28 -13.15 7.19
N VAL A 35 1.19 -14.45 6.94
CA VAL A 35 -0.09 -15.15 6.81
C VAL A 35 -0.70 -15.29 8.20
N PHE A 36 -1.61 -14.39 8.53
CA PHE A 36 -2.52 -14.60 9.65
C PHE A 36 -3.81 -15.19 9.10
N ARG A 37 -3.92 -16.52 9.24
CA ARG A 37 -5.23 -17.14 9.14
C ARG A 37 -6.04 -16.59 10.31
N VAL A 38 -7.09 -15.86 10.00
CA VAL A 38 -8.12 -15.52 10.98
C VAL A 38 -8.66 -16.86 11.47
N GLY A 39 -8.24 -17.29 12.67
CA GLY A 39 -8.82 -18.45 13.35
C GLY A 39 -10.31 -18.18 13.57
N ASN A 40 -11.02 -19.09 14.21
CA ASN A 40 -12.42 -18.92 14.59
C ASN A 40 -12.57 -17.70 15.52
N LEU A 41 -12.53 -16.49 14.96
CA LEU A 41 -12.80 -15.26 15.68
C LEU A 41 -14.31 -15.17 15.92
N PRO A 42 -14.75 -14.73 17.11
CA PRO A 42 -16.16 -14.52 17.36
C PRO A 42 -16.71 -13.52 16.34
N ASP A 43 -17.76 -13.94 15.65
CA ASP A 43 -18.49 -13.08 14.72
C ASP A 43 -19.22 -12.00 15.52
N VAL A 44 -18.74 -10.80 15.51
CA VAL A 44 -19.48 -9.65 15.99
C VAL A 44 -20.41 -9.25 14.86
N ALA A 45 -21.54 -9.96 14.75
CA ALA A 45 -22.56 -9.65 13.78
C ALA A 45 -22.88 -8.15 13.85
N ALA A 46 -22.73 -7.45 12.73
CA ALA A 46 -23.19 -6.08 12.64
C ALA A 46 -24.68 -6.05 12.96
N ALA A 47 -25.03 -5.68 14.18
CA ALA A 47 -26.40 -5.61 14.62
C ALA A 47 -27.13 -4.61 13.71
N ARG A 48 -28.09 -5.09 12.91
CA ARG A 48 -29.05 -4.27 12.20
C ARG A 48 -29.85 -3.47 13.24
N LYS A 49 -29.38 -2.29 13.58
CA LYS A 49 -30.21 -1.25 14.17
C LYS A 49 -30.55 -0.30 13.04
N ASP A 50 -31.74 -0.46 12.47
CA ASP A 50 -32.38 0.48 11.54
C ASP A 50 -31.45 1.06 10.44
N GLY A 51 -30.75 0.20 9.66
CA GLY A 51 -29.87 0.63 8.59
C GLY A 51 -29.39 -0.51 7.69
N HIS A 52 -28.67 -0.18 6.63
CA HIS A 52 -28.06 -1.16 5.73
C HIS A 52 -26.83 -1.80 6.38
N VAL A 53 -26.56 -3.09 6.11
CA VAL A 53 -25.42 -3.83 6.70
C VAL A 53 -24.06 -3.19 6.42
N LEU A 54 -23.90 -2.44 5.33
CA LEU A 54 -22.68 -1.72 4.96
C LEU A 54 -22.51 -0.38 5.68
N ASP A 55 -23.53 0.15 6.36
CA ASP A 55 -23.46 1.52 6.92
C ASP A 55 -22.34 1.68 7.93
N ALA A 56 -22.13 0.68 8.79
CA ALA A 56 -21.04 0.70 9.76
C ALA A 56 -19.67 0.64 9.09
N ALA A 57 -19.49 -0.24 8.09
CA ALA A 57 -18.26 -0.37 7.34
C ALA A 57 -17.93 0.90 6.54
N LEU A 58 -18.95 1.48 5.89
CA LEU A 58 -18.82 2.75 5.16
C LEU A 58 -18.48 3.92 6.08
N LYS A 59 -19.06 3.95 7.29
CA LYS A 59 -18.69 4.97 8.29
C LYS A 59 -17.22 4.86 8.67
N ILE A 60 -16.75 3.66 9.00
CA ILE A 60 -15.34 3.43 9.33
C ILE A 60 -14.43 3.82 8.17
N ALA A 61 -14.82 3.49 6.93
CA ALA A 61 -14.03 3.84 5.74
C ALA A 61 -13.96 5.37 5.53
N ARG A 62 -15.07 6.10 5.74
CA ARG A 62 -15.07 7.57 5.64
C ARG A 62 -14.26 8.23 6.75
N ASP A 63 -14.41 7.78 8.00
CA ASP A 63 -13.63 8.28 9.14
C ASP A 63 -12.12 8.03 8.90
N GLY A 64 -11.77 6.85 8.36
CA GLY A 64 -10.40 6.51 7.97
C GLY A 64 -9.87 7.37 6.81
N LEU A 65 -10.69 7.66 5.80
CA LEU A 65 -10.32 8.56 4.70
C LEU A 65 -10.05 9.97 5.22
N ASP A 66 -10.92 10.48 6.07
CA ASP A 66 -10.75 11.78 6.72
C ASP A 66 -9.43 11.86 7.51
N HIS A 67 -9.10 10.81 8.27
CA HIS A 67 -7.82 10.70 8.97
C HIS A 67 -6.64 10.70 8.00
N ILE A 68 -6.68 9.87 6.95
CA ILE A 68 -5.60 9.80 5.95
C ILE A 68 -5.39 11.18 5.29
N GLN A 69 -6.46 11.85 4.89
CA GLN A 69 -6.38 13.14 4.22
C GLN A 69 -5.88 14.25 5.13
N LYS A 70 -6.24 14.26 6.40
CA LYS A 70 -5.86 15.30 7.36
C LYS A 70 -4.48 15.07 7.98
N ASP A 71 -4.22 13.83 8.43
CA ASP A 71 -3.15 13.54 9.38
C ASP A 71 -1.98 12.75 8.78
N VAL A 72 -2.17 12.10 7.62
CA VAL A 72 -1.11 11.33 6.97
C VAL A 72 -0.54 12.12 5.80
N GLU A 73 0.67 12.66 5.98
CA GLU A 73 1.40 13.39 4.94
C GLU A 73 2.05 12.44 3.94
N ASP A 74 2.75 11.44 4.48
CA ASP A 74 3.54 10.46 3.73
C ASP A 74 3.71 9.16 4.52
N TYR A 75 4.24 8.15 3.86
CA TYR A 75 4.63 6.91 4.51
C TYR A 75 5.64 6.10 3.71
N GLU A 76 6.36 5.24 4.44
CA GLU A 76 7.19 4.17 3.91
C GLU A 76 6.69 2.81 4.41
N CYS A 77 6.78 1.79 3.56
CA CYS A 77 6.44 0.42 3.93
C CYS A 77 7.09 -0.59 2.99
N VAL A 78 7.00 -1.86 3.35
CA VAL A 78 7.12 -2.95 2.38
C VAL A 78 5.71 -3.37 1.98
N LEU A 79 5.38 -3.22 0.70
CA LEU A 79 4.14 -3.71 0.12
C LEU A 79 4.36 -5.11 -0.45
N ILE A 80 3.54 -6.05 -0.01
CA ILE A 80 3.44 -7.39 -0.56
C ILE A 80 2.18 -7.42 -1.41
N LYS A 81 2.35 -7.67 -2.72
CA LYS A 81 1.29 -7.62 -3.70
C LYS A 81 1.16 -8.95 -4.42
N ARG A 82 -0.07 -9.39 -4.63
CA ARG A 82 -0.39 -10.53 -5.49
C ARG A 82 -1.68 -10.27 -6.25
N GLU A 83 -1.66 -10.42 -7.54
CA GLU A 83 -2.78 -10.09 -8.42
C GLU A 83 -3.06 -11.19 -9.44
N ARG A 84 -4.33 -11.41 -9.71
CA ARG A 84 -4.79 -12.23 -10.82
C ARG A 84 -5.07 -11.34 -12.02
N VAL A 85 -4.35 -11.58 -13.12
CA VAL A 85 -4.55 -10.88 -14.39
C VAL A 85 -5.06 -11.89 -15.42
N GLY A 86 -6.27 -11.70 -15.89
CA GLY A 86 -6.99 -12.73 -16.62
C GLY A 86 -7.15 -13.99 -15.75
N ASN A 87 -6.73 -15.14 -16.26
CA ASN A 87 -6.83 -16.42 -15.53
C ASN A 87 -5.56 -16.76 -14.72
N THR A 88 -4.52 -15.94 -14.81
CA THR A 88 -3.23 -16.22 -14.17
C THR A 88 -3.10 -15.44 -12.87
N LEU A 89 -2.87 -16.15 -11.76
CA LEU A 89 -2.46 -15.56 -10.49
C LEU A 89 -0.93 -15.39 -10.52
N ASN A 90 -0.48 -14.13 -10.47
CA ASN A 90 0.96 -13.81 -10.46
C ASN A 90 1.64 -14.28 -9.16
N ASP A 91 2.96 -14.35 -9.19
CA ASP A 91 3.77 -14.54 -7.98
C ASP A 91 3.64 -13.33 -7.04
N GLU A 92 3.96 -13.55 -5.78
CA GLU A 92 4.03 -12.48 -4.79
C GLU A 92 5.18 -11.52 -5.12
N GLU A 93 4.88 -10.24 -5.18
CA GLU A 93 5.86 -9.18 -5.33
C GLU A 93 6.05 -8.45 -4.00
N PHE A 94 7.31 -8.30 -3.58
CA PHE A 94 7.69 -7.54 -2.40
C PHE A 94 8.36 -6.25 -2.86
N MET A 95 7.86 -5.12 -2.41
CA MET A 95 8.31 -3.82 -2.86
C MET A 95 8.54 -2.88 -1.67
N LEU A 96 9.69 -2.23 -1.63
CA LEU A 96 9.85 -1.02 -0.83
C LEU A 96 9.07 0.09 -1.51
N VAL A 97 8.19 0.75 -0.75
CA VAL A 97 7.32 1.80 -1.28
C VAL A 97 7.46 3.05 -0.43
N LYS A 98 7.60 4.20 -1.10
CA LYS A 98 7.46 5.53 -0.52
C LYS A 98 6.26 6.21 -1.19
N VAL A 99 5.35 6.72 -0.38
CA VAL A 99 4.19 7.47 -0.88
C VAL A 99 4.09 8.78 -0.13
N ARG A 100 3.92 9.87 -0.87
CA ARG A 100 3.50 11.16 -0.31
C ARG A 100 2.09 11.43 -0.79
N ASN A 101 1.16 11.58 0.16
CA ASN A 101 -0.24 11.78 -0.13
C ASN A 101 -0.48 13.15 -0.78
N ARG A 102 -1.54 13.23 -1.58
CA ARG A 102 -1.99 14.49 -2.16
C ARG A 102 -2.49 15.43 -1.05
N LYS A 103 -2.06 16.69 -1.09
CA LYS A 103 -2.60 17.77 -0.24
C LYS A 103 -3.00 18.94 -1.14
N VAL A 104 -4.28 19.00 -1.46
CA VAL A 104 -4.83 19.95 -2.43
C VAL A 104 -4.64 21.39 -1.97
N ASP A 105 -4.87 21.68 -0.71
CA ASP A 105 -4.72 22.99 -0.05
C ASP A 105 -3.29 23.55 -0.19
N ARG A 106 -2.28 22.68 -0.11
CA ARG A 106 -0.86 23.04 -0.22
C ARG A 106 -0.24 22.76 -1.58
N LYS A 107 -1.05 22.30 -2.54
CA LYS A 107 -0.60 21.92 -3.90
C LYS A 107 0.49 20.84 -3.90
N VAL A 108 0.45 19.93 -2.93
CA VAL A 108 1.35 18.77 -2.88
C VAL A 108 0.75 17.67 -3.74
N PRO A 109 1.46 17.19 -4.79
CA PRO A 109 0.98 16.13 -5.65
C PRO A 109 1.14 14.76 -4.98
N LEU A 110 0.26 13.81 -5.33
CA LEU A 110 0.50 12.40 -5.04
C LEU A 110 1.82 11.98 -5.69
N SER A 111 2.71 11.38 -4.89
CA SER A 111 4.03 10.95 -5.35
C SER A 111 4.29 9.54 -4.88
N VAL A 112 4.78 8.68 -5.77
CA VAL A 112 5.00 7.26 -5.49
C VAL A 112 6.37 6.86 -6.03
N TYR A 113 7.18 6.24 -5.15
CA TYR A 113 8.40 5.54 -5.51
C TYR A 113 8.30 4.08 -5.06
N ILE A 114 8.74 3.18 -5.94
CA ILE A 114 8.72 1.74 -5.72
C ILE A 114 10.09 1.17 -6.06
N ARG A 115 10.60 0.27 -5.21
CA ARG A 115 11.74 -0.58 -5.51
C ARG A 115 11.36 -2.03 -5.24
N PHE A 116 11.47 -2.88 -6.26
CA PHE A 116 11.16 -4.30 -6.14
C PHE A 116 12.26 -5.03 -5.37
N LEU A 117 11.85 -5.83 -4.39
CA LEU A 117 12.71 -6.66 -3.56
C LEU A 117 12.66 -8.13 -3.97
N LYS A 118 11.47 -8.62 -4.36
CA LYS A 118 11.20 -9.98 -4.84
C LYS A 118 10.07 -9.95 -5.89
N PRO A 119 9.95 -10.99 -6.74
CA PRO A 119 10.89 -12.10 -6.96
C PRO A 119 12.20 -11.66 -7.61
N GLU A 120 13.16 -12.58 -7.71
CA GLU A 120 14.50 -12.29 -8.25
C GLU A 120 14.45 -11.73 -9.69
N ALA A 121 13.45 -12.13 -10.48
CA ALA A 121 13.26 -11.66 -11.85
C ALA A 121 13.08 -10.14 -11.98
N VAL A 122 12.50 -9.48 -10.97
CA VAL A 122 12.26 -8.03 -10.94
C VAL A 122 13.04 -7.30 -9.85
N LYS A 123 13.85 -8.03 -9.08
CA LYS A 123 14.61 -7.47 -7.97
C LYS A 123 15.49 -6.31 -8.38
N GLY A 124 15.38 -5.20 -7.64
CA GLY A 124 16.09 -3.97 -7.91
C GLY A 124 15.48 -3.11 -9.03
N GLN A 125 14.40 -3.52 -9.66
CA GLN A 125 13.61 -2.65 -10.52
C GLN A 125 13.06 -1.49 -9.70
N GLU A 126 13.08 -0.29 -10.29
CA GLU A 126 12.58 0.92 -9.67
C GLU A 126 11.54 1.60 -10.55
N VAL A 127 10.54 2.19 -9.93
CA VAL A 127 9.50 2.98 -10.60
C VAL A 127 9.23 4.23 -9.78
N LEU A 128 9.12 5.36 -10.46
CA LEU A 128 8.80 6.65 -9.86
C LEU A 128 7.71 7.35 -10.65
N TRP A 129 6.73 7.88 -9.96
CA TRP A 129 5.67 8.70 -10.55
C TRP A 129 5.28 9.84 -9.61
N VAL A 130 5.07 11.02 -10.19
CA VAL A 130 4.57 12.21 -9.49
C VAL A 130 3.43 12.81 -10.31
N GLU A 131 2.29 12.97 -9.66
CA GLU A 131 1.09 13.53 -10.27
C GLU A 131 1.37 14.91 -10.89
N GLY A 132 0.90 15.10 -12.12
CA GLY A 132 1.05 16.37 -12.85
C GLY A 132 2.47 16.71 -13.31
N LYS A 133 3.48 15.87 -13.01
CA LYS A 133 4.84 16.04 -13.53
C LYS A 133 5.11 15.14 -14.74
N ASN A 134 6.15 15.48 -15.52
CA ASN A 134 6.67 14.67 -16.62
C ASN A 134 5.61 14.28 -17.67
N ASN A 135 4.68 15.19 -17.98
CA ASN A 135 3.54 14.97 -18.87
C ASN A 135 2.70 13.73 -18.45
N GLY A 136 2.58 13.49 -17.14
CA GLY A 136 1.83 12.35 -16.56
C GLY A 136 2.57 11.02 -16.63
N LYS A 137 3.78 10.96 -17.19
CA LYS A 137 4.55 9.72 -17.34
C LYS A 137 5.22 9.31 -16.03
N LEU A 138 5.32 7.98 -15.82
CA LEU A 138 6.23 7.38 -14.86
C LEU A 138 7.61 7.19 -15.49
N ILE A 139 8.65 7.13 -14.66
CA ILE A 139 9.97 6.62 -15.06
C ILE A 139 10.17 5.24 -14.44
N GLY A 140 10.62 4.28 -15.25
CA GLY A 140 10.96 2.92 -14.85
C GLY A 140 12.42 2.61 -15.15
N HIS A 141 13.06 1.87 -14.25
CA HIS A 141 14.43 1.39 -14.40
C HIS A 141 14.51 -0.09 -14.07
N GLN A 142 15.22 -0.87 -14.88
CA GLN A 142 15.40 -2.29 -14.64
C GLN A 142 16.40 -2.54 -13.50
N GLY A 143 16.13 -3.60 -12.72
CA GLY A 143 17.02 -4.02 -11.64
C GLY A 143 18.14 -4.95 -12.09
N GLY A 144 18.98 -5.33 -11.11
CA GLY A 144 20.03 -6.33 -11.28
C GLY A 144 21.18 -5.89 -12.18
N ARG A 145 21.85 -6.89 -12.78
CA ARG A 145 23.00 -6.62 -13.68
C ARG A 145 22.60 -5.89 -14.96
N LEU A 146 21.39 -6.15 -15.47
CA LEU A 146 20.88 -5.50 -16.67
C LEU A 146 20.55 -4.03 -16.42
N GLY A 147 20.11 -3.66 -15.22
CA GLY A 147 19.82 -2.27 -14.87
C GLY A 147 21.00 -1.33 -15.05
N ARG A 148 22.22 -1.79 -14.83
CA ARG A 148 23.43 -0.98 -15.04
C ARG A 148 23.75 -0.70 -16.51
N LEU A 149 23.12 -1.43 -17.42
CA LEU A 149 23.41 -1.36 -18.87
C LEU A 149 22.22 -0.83 -19.68
N THR A 150 21.06 -0.69 -19.06
CA THR A 150 19.83 -0.23 -19.73
C THR A 150 19.43 1.14 -19.22
N PRO A 151 19.11 2.09 -20.10
CA PRO A 151 18.62 3.40 -19.68
C PRO A 151 17.25 3.28 -19.00
N SER A 152 16.95 4.23 -18.14
CA SER A 152 15.61 4.43 -17.62
C SER A 152 14.66 4.85 -18.74
N VAL A 153 13.39 4.45 -18.64
CA VAL A 153 12.38 4.70 -19.67
C VAL A 153 11.18 5.45 -19.10
N TRP A 154 10.69 6.43 -19.87
CA TRP A 154 9.46 7.15 -19.57
C TRP A 154 8.27 6.44 -20.21
N LEU A 155 7.29 6.03 -19.39
CA LEU A 155 6.14 5.23 -19.80
C LEU A 155 4.83 5.94 -19.44
N ASP A 156 3.81 5.72 -20.26
CA ASP A 156 2.43 6.00 -19.87
C ASP A 156 2.02 5.04 -18.76
N PRO A 157 1.54 5.52 -17.59
CA PRO A 157 1.06 4.66 -16.50
C PRO A 157 -0.02 3.68 -16.93
N ASN A 158 -0.86 4.03 -17.88
CA ASN A 158 -1.93 3.18 -18.42
C ASN A 158 -1.49 2.39 -19.67
N GLY A 159 -0.26 2.58 -20.11
CA GLY A 159 0.27 1.90 -21.30
C GLY A 159 0.54 0.41 -21.07
N PRO A 160 0.59 -0.38 -22.15
CA PRO A 160 0.68 -1.84 -22.07
C PRO A 160 1.97 -2.34 -21.39
N ILE A 161 3.05 -1.54 -21.39
CA ILE A 161 4.30 -1.91 -20.71
C ILE A 161 4.15 -1.72 -19.20
N ALA A 162 3.65 -0.57 -18.76
CA ALA A 162 3.44 -0.28 -17.33
C ALA A 162 2.35 -1.18 -16.72
N MET A 163 1.32 -1.52 -17.48
CA MET A 163 0.21 -2.35 -17.03
C MET A 163 0.48 -3.86 -17.12
N ARG A 164 1.64 -4.27 -17.67
CA ARG A 164 1.94 -5.70 -17.79
C ARG A 164 2.01 -6.35 -16.41
N GLY A 165 1.13 -7.33 -16.15
CA GLY A 165 1.04 -8.02 -14.87
C GLY A 165 0.38 -7.22 -13.74
N ASN A 166 -0.15 -6.03 -14.02
CA ASN A 166 -0.82 -5.18 -13.03
C ASN A 166 -2.32 -5.04 -13.35
N ARG A 167 -3.14 -5.05 -12.31
CA ARG A 167 -4.59 -4.76 -12.40
C ARG A 167 -4.87 -3.26 -12.44
N TYR A 168 -4.05 -2.48 -11.76
CA TYR A 168 -4.22 -1.04 -11.59
C TYR A 168 -2.94 -0.29 -11.92
N PRO A 169 -3.04 0.90 -12.52
CA PRO A 169 -1.88 1.74 -12.78
C PRO A 169 -1.33 2.34 -11.48
N ILE A 170 -0.06 2.74 -11.51
CA ILE A 170 0.61 3.40 -10.37
C ILE A 170 -0.13 4.66 -9.89
N THR A 171 -0.88 5.33 -10.76
CA THR A 171 -1.70 6.51 -10.44
C THR A 171 -2.81 6.23 -9.43
N GLU A 172 -3.18 4.97 -9.27
CA GLU A 172 -4.20 4.49 -8.33
C GLU A 172 -3.61 3.89 -7.05
N MET A 173 -2.28 3.95 -6.91
CA MET A 173 -1.59 3.39 -5.75
C MET A 173 -1.76 4.27 -4.51
N GLY A 174 -1.69 3.63 -3.33
CA GLY A 174 -1.71 4.30 -2.03
C GLY A 174 -2.95 3.99 -1.21
N ILE A 175 -2.80 4.12 0.12
CA ILE A 175 -3.88 3.80 1.08
C ILE A 175 -5.08 4.75 0.93
N GLU A 176 -4.86 6.02 0.53
CA GLU A 176 -5.96 6.96 0.26
C GLU A 176 -6.81 6.48 -0.93
N ASN A 177 -6.19 6.18 -2.06
CA ASN A 177 -6.88 5.69 -3.24
C ASN A 177 -7.59 4.35 -2.98
N LEU A 178 -6.97 3.46 -2.18
CA LEU A 178 -7.60 2.21 -1.76
C LEU A 178 -8.91 2.49 -1.02
N VAL A 179 -8.89 3.38 -0.01
CA VAL A 179 -10.09 3.69 0.78
C VAL A 179 -11.16 4.38 -0.06
N VAL A 180 -10.78 5.31 -0.94
CA VAL A 180 -11.73 5.96 -1.89
C VAL A 180 -12.45 4.89 -2.73
N LYS A 181 -11.70 3.96 -3.33
CA LYS A 181 -12.29 2.86 -4.13
C LYS A 181 -13.18 1.93 -3.31
N LEU A 182 -12.82 1.65 -2.07
CA LEU A 182 -13.65 0.83 -1.18
C LEU A 182 -14.96 1.53 -0.83
N ILE A 183 -14.95 2.84 -0.61
CA ILE A 183 -16.16 3.64 -0.40
C ILE A 183 -17.04 3.63 -1.65
N GLU A 184 -16.48 3.89 -2.83
CA GLU A 184 -17.22 3.88 -4.10
C GLU A 184 -17.91 2.53 -4.36
N LYS A 185 -17.19 1.42 -4.16
CA LYS A 185 -17.71 0.06 -4.28
C LYS A 185 -18.82 -0.19 -3.25
N GLY A 186 -18.58 0.15 -1.99
CA GLY A 186 -19.55 -0.04 -0.91
C GLY A 186 -20.83 0.75 -1.10
N GLU A 187 -20.75 2.01 -1.58
CA GLU A 187 -21.92 2.84 -1.91
C GLU A 187 -22.72 2.29 -3.09
N ARG A 188 -22.04 1.72 -4.08
CA ARG A 188 -22.71 1.04 -5.19
C ARG A 188 -23.43 -0.22 -4.70
N ASP A 189 -22.76 -1.05 -3.91
CA ASP A 189 -23.25 -2.34 -3.44
C ASP A 189 -24.37 -2.17 -2.40
N ARG A 190 -24.33 -1.09 -1.59
CA ARG A 190 -25.37 -0.68 -0.65
C ARG A 190 -26.74 -0.54 -1.31
N LYS A 191 -26.80 -0.17 -2.59
CA LYS A 191 -28.07 -0.02 -3.34
C LYS A 191 -28.73 -1.36 -3.68
N ARG A 192 -28.06 -2.50 -3.43
CA ARG A 192 -28.51 -3.83 -3.85
C ARG A 192 -29.04 -4.71 -2.72
N ASP A 193 -28.64 -4.43 -1.48
CA ASP A 193 -29.00 -5.21 -0.26
C ASP A 193 -28.74 -6.74 -0.41
N GLU A 194 -27.70 -7.11 -1.16
CA GLU A 194 -27.33 -8.51 -1.44
C GLU A 194 -25.96 -8.86 -0.85
N CYS A 195 -25.56 -8.28 0.29
CA CYS A 195 -24.28 -8.55 0.92
C CYS A 195 -24.40 -8.88 2.41
N GLU A 196 -23.41 -9.56 2.92
CA GLU A 196 -23.18 -9.83 4.34
C GLU A 196 -21.92 -9.09 4.78
N VAL A 197 -21.94 -8.53 5.99
CA VAL A 197 -20.78 -7.83 6.57
C VAL A 197 -20.50 -8.40 7.95
N LYS A 198 -19.22 -8.71 8.20
CA LYS A 198 -18.73 -9.21 9.48
C LYS A 198 -17.55 -8.39 9.96
N PHE A 199 -17.45 -8.22 11.28
CA PHE A 199 -16.36 -7.51 11.94
C PHE A 199 -15.65 -8.45 12.91
N TYR A 200 -14.30 -8.43 12.88
CA TYR A 200 -13.47 -9.27 13.75
C TYR A 200 -12.45 -8.38 14.45
N GLU A 201 -12.56 -8.30 15.78
CA GLU A 201 -11.79 -7.36 16.59
C GLU A 201 -10.36 -7.85 16.92
N ASP A 202 -10.11 -9.17 16.84
CA ASP A 202 -8.86 -9.79 17.27
C ASP A 202 -7.95 -10.20 16.10
N ALA A 203 -8.22 -9.68 14.90
CA ALA A 203 -7.39 -9.91 13.73
C ALA A 203 -6.00 -9.29 13.92
N LYS A 204 -4.98 -9.86 13.26
CA LYS A 204 -3.61 -9.36 13.33
C LYS A 204 -2.93 -9.44 11.98
N ILE A 205 -2.14 -8.41 11.65
CA ILE A 205 -1.19 -8.42 10.54
C ILE A 205 0.20 -8.11 11.10
N ASN A 206 1.17 -8.94 10.83
CA ASN A 206 2.54 -8.81 11.34
C ASN A 206 2.59 -8.53 12.86
N LYS A 207 1.80 -9.32 13.64
CA LYS A 207 1.61 -9.20 15.10
C LYS A 207 0.91 -7.93 15.58
N ARG A 208 0.57 -6.98 14.70
CA ARG A 208 -0.15 -5.76 15.05
C ARG A 208 -1.65 -6.04 15.11
N PRO A 209 -2.35 -5.58 16.16
CA PRO A 209 -3.79 -5.75 16.28
C PRO A 209 -4.53 -4.97 15.19
N CYS A 210 -5.50 -5.62 14.57
CA CYS A 210 -6.31 -5.05 13.50
C CYS A 210 -7.80 -5.28 13.76
N LEU A 211 -8.62 -4.39 13.22
CA LEU A 211 -10.01 -4.65 12.94
C LEU A 211 -10.08 -5.26 11.53
N LEU A 212 -10.68 -6.45 11.39
CA LEU A 212 -11.00 -7.01 10.08
C LEU A 212 -12.48 -6.74 9.77
N ILE A 213 -12.71 -6.14 8.62
CA ILE A 213 -14.04 -6.02 7.99
C ILE A 213 -14.08 -7.00 6.83
N GLU A 214 -15.04 -7.93 6.86
CA GLU A 214 -15.28 -8.85 5.76
C GLU A 214 -16.64 -8.54 5.14
N VAL A 215 -16.62 -8.29 3.82
CA VAL A 215 -17.82 -8.10 3.01
C VAL A 215 -17.97 -9.29 2.08
N LYS A 216 -19.14 -9.94 2.09
CA LYS A 216 -19.42 -11.10 1.26
C LYS A 216 -20.67 -10.87 0.40
N HIS A 217 -20.55 -11.17 -0.88
CA HIS A 217 -21.65 -11.28 -1.82
C HIS A 217 -21.96 -12.77 -2.05
N PRO A 218 -22.98 -13.36 -1.40
CA PRO A 218 -23.23 -14.80 -1.46
C PRO A 218 -23.51 -15.30 -2.88
N LYS A 219 -24.19 -14.48 -3.69
CA LYS A 219 -24.59 -14.81 -5.06
C LYS A 219 -23.73 -14.06 -6.07
N SER A 220 -23.25 -14.75 -7.08
CA SER A 220 -22.57 -14.14 -8.21
C SER A 220 -23.55 -13.28 -9.02
N ARG A 221 -23.17 -12.02 -9.28
CA ARG A 221 -23.92 -11.06 -10.08
C ARG A 221 -22.96 -10.27 -10.98
N PRO A 222 -23.36 -9.89 -12.20
CA PRO A 222 -22.49 -9.13 -13.11
C PRO A 222 -22.05 -7.75 -12.58
N TYR A 223 -22.75 -7.22 -11.58
CA TYR A 223 -22.47 -5.91 -10.99
C TYR A 223 -21.61 -5.97 -9.72
N PHE A 224 -21.26 -7.17 -9.23
CA PHE A 224 -20.33 -7.34 -8.12
C PHE A 224 -18.92 -7.65 -8.62
N ASP A 225 -17.94 -6.96 -8.06
CA ASP A 225 -16.52 -7.11 -8.44
C ASP A 225 -15.86 -8.30 -7.74
N PHE A 226 -16.42 -8.79 -6.63
CA PHE A 226 -15.85 -9.85 -5.80
C PHE A 226 -16.92 -10.66 -5.06
N HIS A 227 -16.55 -11.87 -4.65
CA HIS A 227 -17.33 -12.69 -3.75
C HIS A 227 -17.08 -12.32 -2.29
N ILE A 228 -15.81 -12.23 -1.88
CA ILE A 228 -15.39 -11.85 -0.54
C ILE A 228 -14.33 -10.76 -0.65
N ALA A 229 -14.47 -9.71 0.15
CA ALA A 229 -13.44 -8.71 0.39
C ALA A 229 -13.10 -8.65 1.88
N GLN A 230 -11.81 -8.61 2.19
CA GLN A 230 -11.28 -8.52 3.56
C GLN A 230 -10.41 -7.28 3.68
N ILE A 231 -10.75 -6.40 4.61
CA ILE A 231 -10.04 -5.15 4.87
C ILE A 231 -9.56 -5.18 6.32
N TYR A 232 -8.23 -5.14 6.51
CA TYR A 232 -7.61 -5.09 7.83
C TYR A 232 -7.16 -3.66 8.13
N ILE A 233 -7.68 -3.09 9.19
CA ILE A 233 -7.36 -1.74 9.66
C ILE A 233 -6.50 -1.88 10.92
N ASP A 234 -5.29 -1.34 10.89
CA ASP A 234 -4.40 -1.31 12.05
C ASP A 234 -4.98 -0.41 13.13
N LYS A 235 -5.15 -0.95 14.35
CA LYS A 235 -5.81 -0.22 15.45
C LYS A 235 -4.99 0.94 16.03
N GLU A 236 -3.68 0.94 15.82
CA GLU A 236 -2.79 2.02 16.28
C GLU A 236 -2.61 3.10 15.20
N LEU A 237 -2.36 2.69 13.95
CA LEU A 237 -2.15 3.61 12.85
C LEU A 237 -3.46 4.17 12.27
N ASN A 238 -4.58 3.50 12.53
CA ASN A 238 -5.91 3.82 12.02
C ASN A 238 -5.97 3.94 10.49
N VAL A 239 -5.22 3.09 9.79
CA VAL A 239 -5.19 2.99 8.32
C VAL A 239 -5.31 1.53 7.87
N PRO A 240 -5.80 1.26 6.65
CA PRO A 240 -5.80 -0.09 6.12
C PRO A 240 -4.37 -0.58 5.89
N VAL A 241 -4.05 -1.77 6.41
CA VAL A 241 -2.75 -2.43 6.26
C VAL A 241 -2.83 -3.72 5.46
N ARG A 242 -4.03 -4.22 5.16
CA ARG A 242 -4.23 -5.31 4.20
C ARG A 242 -5.60 -5.18 3.56
N TYR A 243 -5.64 -5.47 2.26
CA TYR A 243 -6.84 -5.71 1.49
C TYR A 243 -6.66 -7.01 0.70
N ALA A 244 -7.66 -7.88 0.72
CA ALA A 244 -7.71 -9.06 -0.12
C ALA A 244 -9.12 -9.25 -0.69
N ALA A 245 -9.21 -9.57 -1.98
CA ALA A 245 -10.47 -9.86 -2.64
C ALA A 245 -10.44 -11.22 -3.32
N TYR A 246 -11.56 -11.92 -3.28
CA TYR A 246 -11.72 -13.25 -3.85
C TYR A 246 -12.94 -13.28 -4.77
N THR A 247 -12.83 -13.99 -5.89
CA THR A 247 -13.99 -14.27 -6.75
C THR A 247 -14.71 -15.55 -6.28
N TRP A 248 -15.88 -15.79 -6.85
CA TRP A 248 -16.62 -17.02 -6.60
C TRP A 248 -15.81 -18.24 -7.01
N PRO A 249 -15.97 -19.39 -6.32
CA PRO A 249 -15.36 -20.64 -6.75
C PRO A 249 -15.93 -21.05 -8.11
N GLU A 250 -15.12 -21.76 -8.91
CA GLU A 250 -15.55 -22.28 -10.21
C GLU A 250 -16.58 -23.40 -10.05
N THR A 251 -16.45 -24.18 -8.98
CA THR A 251 -17.36 -25.27 -8.63
C THR A 251 -17.89 -25.04 -7.23
N GLU A 252 -19.18 -25.35 -7.04
CA GLU A 252 -19.83 -25.23 -5.73
C GLU A 252 -19.10 -26.11 -4.68
N GLY A 253 -18.80 -25.53 -3.52
CA GLY A 253 -18.06 -26.19 -2.43
C GLY A 253 -16.54 -26.05 -2.49
N GLU A 254 -15.97 -25.52 -3.57
CA GLU A 254 -14.55 -25.19 -3.65
C GLU A 254 -14.23 -23.87 -2.93
N LYS A 255 -12.93 -23.64 -2.71
CA LYS A 255 -12.47 -22.38 -2.12
C LYS A 255 -12.58 -21.22 -3.12
N PRO A 256 -12.99 -20.04 -2.68
CA PRO A 256 -12.93 -18.83 -3.50
C PRO A 256 -11.52 -18.59 -4.05
N LEU A 257 -11.42 -18.11 -5.29
CA LEU A 257 -10.16 -17.83 -5.93
C LEU A 257 -9.68 -16.43 -5.61
N LEU A 258 -8.40 -16.29 -5.23
CA LEU A 258 -7.80 -14.98 -4.99
C LEU A 258 -7.80 -14.15 -6.27
N LEU A 259 -8.35 -12.94 -6.20
CA LEU A 259 -8.30 -11.92 -7.24
C LEU A 259 -7.10 -11.00 -7.05
N GLU A 260 -6.96 -10.48 -5.85
CA GLU A 260 -5.93 -9.52 -5.49
C GLU A 260 -5.71 -9.48 -3.99
N GLU A 261 -4.49 -9.21 -3.60
CA GLU A 261 -4.15 -8.91 -2.21
C GLU A 261 -2.99 -7.92 -2.13
N TYR A 262 -3.07 -7.05 -1.15
CA TYR A 262 -2.08 -6.02 -0.85
C TYR A 262 -1.88 -5.99 0.65
N THR A 263 -0.66 -6.26 1.11
CA THR A 263 -0.31 -6.23 2.53
C THR A 263 0.82 -5.24 2.75
N TYR A 264 0.58 -4.24 3.60
CA TYR A 264 1.54 -3.21 3.97
C TYR A 264 2.18 -3.58 5.29
N VAL A 265 3.45 -3.99 5.27
CA VAL A 265 4.20 -4.35 6.47
C VAL A 265 5.25 -3.31 6.79
N ASN A 266 5.60 -3.19 8.07
CA ASN A 266 6.58 -2.22 8.56
C ASN A 266 6.23 -0.77 8.18
N MET A 267 4.95 -0.45 8.10
CA MET A 267 4.49 0.88 7.73
C MET A 267 4.87 1.91 8.80
N LYS A 268 5.44 3.01 8.32
CA LYS A 268 5.78 4.19 9.12
C LYS A 268 5.12 5.40 8.47
N LEU A 269 4.22 6.05 9.20
CA LEU A 269 3.54 7.26 8.76
C LEU A 269 4.36 8.49 9.10
N ASN A 270 4.21 9.55 8.29
CA ASN A 270 4.76 10.89 8.52
C ASN A 270 6.29 10.88 8.73
N VAL A 271 7.01 10.18 7.85
CA VAL A 271 8.47 10.07 7.91
C VAL A 271 9.19 11.31 7.35
N GLY A 272 8.44 12.25 6.78
CA GLY A 272 8.95 13.52 6.29
C GLY A 272 9.61 13.43 4.91
N LEU A 273 8.97 12.70 3.98
CA LEU A 273 9.46 12.57 2.60
C LEU A 273 9.46 13.92 1.88
N LYS A 274 10.55 14.18 1.15
CA LYS A 274 10.81 15.43 0.44
C LYS A 274 10.72 15.26 -1.07
N ASP A 275 10.79 16.33 -1.82
CA ASP A 275 10.82 16.29 -3.29
C ASP A 275 11.99 15.47 -3.83
N GLU A 276 13.13 15.44 -3.10
CA GLU A 276 14.29 14.62 -3.46
C GLU A 276 13.99 13.12 -3.44
N ASP A 277 13.08 12.68 -2.55
CA ASP A 277 12.63 11.27 -2.48
C ASP A 277 11.79 10.87 -3.70
N PHE A 278 11.31 11.84 -4.46
CA PHE A 278 10.52 11.66 -5.66
C PHE A 278 11.16 12.30 -6.90
N SER A 279 12.50 12.29 -6.93
CA SER A 279 13.31 12.78 -8.05
C SER A 279 14.06 11.62 -8.70
N ASP A 280 14.03 11.58 -10.04
CA ASP A 280 14.85 10.68 -10.85
C ASP A 280 16.35 11.01 -10.77
N HIS A 281 16.69 12.17 -10.21
CA HIS A 281 18.07 12.57 -9.92
C HIS A 281 18.54 12.19 -8.50
N ASN A 282 17.73 11.49 -7.72
CA ASN A 282 18.12 11.02 -6.39
C ASN A 282 19.29 10.02 -6.51
N LYS A 283 20.42 10.35 -5.92
CA LYS A 283 21.67 9.55 -6.01
C LYS A 283 21.58 8.15 -5.42
N ASN A 284 20.54 7.89 -4.61
CA ASN A 284 20.30 6.58 -4.01
C ASN A 284 19.47 5.66 -4.91
N TYR A 285 18.98 6.15 -6.04
CA TYR A 285 18.16 5.43 -6.99
C TYR A 285 18.96 5.05 -8.24
N GLY A 286 18.49 4.06 -8.95
CA GLY A 286 19.17 3.54 -10.13
C GLY A 286 18.80 4.26 -11.44
N PHE A 287 18.02 5.33 -11.40
CA PHE A 287 17.62 6.06 -12.61
C PHE A 287 18.83 6.75 -13.27
N HIS A 288 19.00 6.56 -14.59
CA HIS A 288 20.05 7.17 -15.42
C HIS A 288 19.67 7.15 -16.93
#